data_654fc7c27eae36a910a8e7ae9a3d75ad
#
_entry.id   654fc7c27eae36a910a8e7ae9a3d75ad
#
_cell.length_a   1.000
_cell.length_b   1.000
_cell.length_c   1.000
_cell.angle_alpha   90.00
_cell.angle_beta   90.00
_cell.angle_gamma   90.00
#
_symmetry.space_group_name_H-M   'P 1'
#
loop_
_entity.id
_entity.type
_entity.pdbx_description
1 polymer ?
#
loop_
_entity_poly.entity_id
_entity_poly.type
_entity_poly.pdbx_seq_one_letter_code
_entity_poly.pdbx_strand_id
1 'polypeptide(L)'
;MGSILNTNIHLLKLSEYQARAYNANQFKGVEGAKDYLRFGFFGEIGGLLALVKKSTRDLHDAEHLALIEELGDALWYFTAASIEYGLSLQYIGTEAIKTLGLRLNIKNDINNIDLTFDEFDGLMKYAKSSLNQHSITNTLKNLGAHCGILLGDSSKVDLANHLPISIMSEIFADMVITSALFNLQFDEVANSNLKKIKSRWPDEGTSHLALFDEEYSELERFPRIFSIKFIEENLGSNRPYVIQQMNGVNIGDRLNDNRTQADGYRFHDVFHLSYLVHLGWSPVIRALLKLKRKSKPYIDENEDGARAIIIEEGIATWIFNHAKRRKYFLGVKVGRLNYGILKQVVDMVDGYEVSACPLWQWERAILEGFSIFRQLMHEGGGVVHIDLHERTIKFETLPPQEIVTPIKKPRQVLFSASLPTKQ
;
A
#
# COMPACT_ATOMS: atom_id res chain seq x y z
N MET A 1 -43.44 3.50 12.15
CA MET A 1 -42.73 2.71 13.18
C MET A 1 -41.41 2.30 12.56
N GLY A 2 -40.36 3.08 12.82
CA GLY A 2 -39.02 2.82 12.33
C GLY A 2 -38.34 1.78 13.22
N SER A 3 -37.92 0.67 12.64
CA SER A 3 -37.04 -0.30 13.29
C SER A 3 -35.69 0.37 13.51
N ILE A 4 -35.38 0.65 14.77
CA ILE A 4 -34.02 0.99 15.23
C ILE A 4 -33.20 -0.29 14.99
N LEU A 5 -32.36 -0.27 13.94
CA LEU A 5 -31.30 -1.25 13.75
C LEU A 5 -30.34 -1.11 14.95
N ASN A 6 -30.48 -1.99 15.92
CA ASN A 6 -29.48 -2.22 16.95
C ASN A 6 -28.24 -2.78 16.25
N THR A 7 -27.37 -1.91 15.73
CA THR A 7 -26.01 -2.29 15.40
C THR A 7 -25.32 -2.56 16.74
N ASN A 8 -25.17 -3.84 17.11
CA ASN A 8 -24.27 -4.23 18.16
C ASN A 8 -22.88 -3.65 17.83
N ILE A 9 -22.52 -2.56 18.48
CA ILE A 9 -21.17 -2.00 18.40
C ILE A 9 -20.27 -3.07 19.02
N HIS A 10 -19.51 -3.75 18.19
CA HIS A 10 -18.54 -4.74 18.65
C HIS A 10 -17.33 -3.98 19.21
N LEU A 11 -17.21 -3.91 20.52
CA LEU A 11 -16.06 -3.31 21.21
C LEU A 11 -14.82 -4.19 21.02
N LEU A 12 -13.74 -3.63 20.56
CA LEU A 12 -12.50 -4.37 20.28
C LEU A 12 -11.81 -4.73 21.61
N LYS A 13 -11.62 -6.03 21.83
CA LYS A 13 -10.90 -6.56 22.98
C LYS A 13 -9.39 -6.55 22.76
N LEU A 14 -8.62 -6.37 23.86
CA LEU A 14 -7.16 -6.44 23.81
C LEU A 14 -6.68 -7.82 23.33
N SER A 15 -7.34 -8.89 23.80
CA SER A 15 -7.05 -10.26 23.38
C SER A 15 -7.28 -10.51 21.89
N GLU A 16 -8.35 -9.92 21.34
CA GLU A 16 -8.67 -10.01 19.91
C GLU A 16 -7.65 -9.24 19.05
N TYR A 17 -7.30 -8.01 19.47
CA TYR A 17 -6.27 -7.23 18.81
C TYR A 17 -4.94 -7.99 18.77
N GLN A 18 -4.52 -8.53 19.94
CA GLN A 18 -3.29 -9.32 20.05
C GLN A 18 -3.28 -10.51 19.08
N ALA A 19 -4.38 -11.26 18.99
CA ALA A 19 -4.48 -12.42 18.11
C ALA A 19 -4.32 -12.01 16.63
N ARG A 20 -4.97 -10.92 16.22
CA ARG A 20 -4.88 -10.38 14.85
C ARG A 20 -3.48 -9.83 14.55
N ALA A 21 -2.88 -9.07 15.46
CA ALA A 21 -1.52 -8.56 15.35
C ALA A 21 -0.50 -9.71 15.23
N TYR A 22 -0.68 -10.78 16.05
CA TYR A 22 0.17 -11.97 15.96
C TYR A 22 0.05 -12.66 14.61
N ASN A 23 -1.15 -12.81 14.07
CA ASN A 23 -1.34 -13.46 12.75
C ASN A 23 -0.65 -12.69 11.61
N ALA A 24 -0.62 -11.38 11.68
CA ALA A 24 0.05 -10.52 10.71
C ALA A 24 1.57 -10.38 10.92
N ASN A 25 2.12 -10.89 12.02
CA ASN A 25 3.54 -10.74 12.34
C ASN A 25 4.43 -11.53 11.38
N GLN A 26 5.17 -10.81 10.54
CA GLN A 26 6.08 -11.35 9.53
C GLN A 26 7.45 -11.73 10.11
N PHE A 27 7.70 -11.49 11.41
CA PHE A 27 8.95 -11.84 12.10
C PHE A 27 8.86 -13.16 12.86
N LYS A 28 7.74 -13.87 12.80
CA LYS A 28 7.56 -15.17 13.47
C LYS A 28 8.65 -16.15 13.06
N GLY A 29 9.37 -16.70 14.04
CA GLY A 29 10.42 -17.69 13.80
C GLY A 29 11.67 -17.13 13.10
N VAL A 30 11.78 -15.83 12.92
CA VAL A 30 12.98 -15.18 12.37
C VAL A 30 14.00 -15.02 13.50
N GLU A 31 15.24 -15.42 13.27
CA GLU A 31 16.35 -15.16 14.20
C GLU A 31 16.49 -13.65 14.43
N GLY A 32 16.59 -13.21 15.69
CA GLY A 32 16.62 -11.79 16.04
C GLY A 32 15.26 -11.08 16.03
N ALA A 33 14.14 -11.81 15.93
CA ALA A 33 12.79 -11.23 15.89
C ALA A 33 12.54 -10.19 17.00
N LYS A 34 13.01 -10.46 18.23
CA LYS A 34 12.86 -9.53 19.38
C LYS A 34 13.52 -8.17 19.09
N ASP A 35 14.69 -8.16 18.49
CA ASP A 35 15.41 -6.93 18.16
C ASP A 35 14.72 -6.17 17.04
N TYR A 36 14.30 -6.86 15.98
CA TYR A 36 13.56 -6.21 14.89
C TYR A 36 12.25 -5.58 15.37
N LEU A 37 11.53 -6.23 16.26
CA LEU A 37 10.29 -5.68 16.83
C LEU A 37 10.57 -4.48 17.74
N ARG A 38 11.63 -4.51 18.55
CA ARG A 38 12.05 -3.37 19.37
C ARG A 38 12.52 -2.20 18.51
N PHE A 39 13.30 -2.46 17.45
CA PHE A 39 13.71 -1.42 16.50
C PHE A 39 12.51 -0.80 15.78
N GLY A 40 11.56 -1.62 15.38
CA GLY A 40 10.32 -1.15 14.79
C GLY A 40 9.54 -0.26 15.75
N PHE A 41 9.29 -0.73 16.98
CA PHE A 41 8.60 0.06 18.00
C PHE A 41 9.30 1.41 18.28
N PHE A 42 10.61 1.40 18.45
CA PHE A 42 11.40 2.63 18.64
C PHE A 42 11.29 3.55 17.41
N GLY A 43 11.30 2.98 16.22
CA GLY A 43 11.14 3.70 14.95
C GLY A 43 9.81 4.44 14.88
N GLU A 44 8.69 3.77 15.20
CA GLU A 44 7.35 4.37 15.18
C GLU A 44 7.18 5.45 16.26
N ILE A 45 7.71 5.23 17.49
CA ILE A 45 7.74 6.29 18.50
C ILE A 45 8.58 7.48 18.02
N GLY A 46 9.71 7.23 17.35
CA GLY A 46 10.51 8.27 16.70
C GLY A 46 9.75 9.02 15.62
N GLY A 47 8.93 8.31 14.81
CA GLY A 47 8.02 8.85 13.82
C GLY A 47 6.97 9.80 14.44
N LEU A 48 6.31 9.34 15.50
CA LEU A 48 5.36 10.15 16.28
C LEU A 48 6.00 11.45 16.80
N LEU A 49 7.20 11.35 17.41
CA LEU A 49 7.95 12.52 17.89
C LEU A 49 8.34 13.47 16.74
N ALA A 50 8.72 12.91 15.59
CA ALA A 50 9.09 13.69 14.41
C ALA A 50 7.86 14.40 13.81
N LEU A 51 6.68 13.77 13.83
CA LEU A 51 5.43 14.36 13.38
C LEU A 51 5.06 15.57 14.24
N VAL A 52 5.08 15.43 15.56
CA VAL A 52 4.81 16.53 16.52
C VAL A 52 5.81 17.68 16.36
N LYS A 53 7.10 17.37 16.17
CA LYS A 53 8.11 18.38 15.88
C LYS A 53 7.82 19.14 14.59
N LYS A 54 7.42 18.43 13.50
CA LYS A 54 7.10 19.05 12.21
C LYS A 54 5.89 19.96 12.32
N SER A 55 4.81 19.55 12.99
CA SER A 55 3.62 20.38 13.17
C SER A 55 3.96 21.70 13.88
N THR A 56 4.80 21.67 14.91
CA THR A 56 5.26 22.87 15.62
C THR A 56 6.11 23.78 14.72
N ARG A 57 7.01 23.21 13.93
CA ARG A 57 7.91 23.98 13.04
C ARG A 57 7.19 24.60 11.87
N ASP A 58 6.31 23.83 11.24
CA ASP A 58 5.67 24.20 9.98
C ASP A 58 4.36 24.96 10.21
N LEU A 59 4.01 25.23 11.48
CA LEU A 59 2.79 25.96 11.94
C LEU A 59 1.49 25.31 11.44
N HIS A 60 1.52 24.01 11.20
CA HIS A 60 0.35 23.22 10.87
C HIS A 60 0.03 22.26 12.00
N ASP A 61 -1.25 22.06 12.28
CA ASP A 61 -1.65 21.01 13.20
C ASP A 61 -1.19 19.66 12.64
N ALA A 62 -0.72 18.77 13.53
CA ALA A 62 -0.42 17.41 13.13
C ALA A 62 -1.69 16.77 12.59
N GLU A 63 -1.64 16.27 11.37
CA GLU A 63 -2.80 15.63 10.75
C GLU A 63 -3.30 14.50 11.65
N HIS A 64 -4.56 14.55 12.01
CA HIS A 64 -5.21 13.57 12.91
C HIS A 64 -4.99 12.13 12.45
N LEU A 65 -5.14 11.89 11.14
CA LEU A 65 -4.92 10.57 10.54
C LEU A 65 -3.47 10.10 10.65
N ALA A 66 -2.49 11.00 10.53
CA ALA A 66 -1.09 10.66 10.67
C ALA A 66 -0.73 10.26 12.11
N LEU A 67 -1.32 10.94 13.11
CA LEU A 67 -1.15 10.58 14.52
C LEU A 67 -1.75 9.21 14.83
N ILE A 68 -2.94 8.91 14.30
CA ILE A 68 -3.58 7.59 14.42
C ILE A 68 -2.69 6.51 13.79
N GLU A 69 -2.09 6.78 12.64
CA GLU A 69 -1.25 5.83 11.93
C GLU A 69 0.03 5.52 12.72
N GLU A 70 0.80 6.52 13.14
CA GLU A 70 2.05 6.34 13.88
C GLU A 70 1.81 5.64 15.22
N LEU A 71 0.76 6.04 15.96
CA LEU A 71 0.42 5.43 17.24
C LEU A 71 -0.12 4.01 17.06
N GLY A 72 -0.87 3.74 15.99
CA GLY A 72 -1.36 2.41 15.66
C GLY A 72 -0.22 1.46 15.27
N ASP A 73 0.74 1.91 14.49
CA ASP A 73 1.92 1.12 14.13
C ASP A 73 2.79 0.85 15.36
N ALA A 74 2.96 1.84 16.24
CA ALA A 74 3.61 1.65 17.53
C ALA A 74 2.89 0.60 18.39
N LEU A 75 1.56 0.65 18.48
CA LEU A 75 0.76 -0.34 19.20
C LEU A 75 0.96 -1.75 18.63
N TRP A 76 1.04 -1.89 17.30
CA TRP A 76 1.28 -3.18 16.67
C TRP A 76 2.66 -3.76 17.03
N TYR A 77 3.73 -2.96 16.87
CA TYR A 77 5.09 -3.41 17.23
C TYR A 77 5.20 -3.72 18.72
N PHE A 78 4.60 -2.90 19.56
CA PHE A 78 4.52 -3.12 21.00
C PHE A 78 3.85 -4.45 21.33
N THR A 79 2.67 -4.71 20.73
CA THR A 79 1.94 -5.95 20.92
C THR A 79 2.72 -7.17 20.43
N ALA A 80 3.35 -7.08 19.25
CA ALA A 80 4.17 -8.14 18.73
C ALA A 80 5.39 -8.42 19.63
N ALA A 81 6.04 -7.37 20.14
CA ALA A 81 7.14 -7.50 21.09
C ALA A 81 6.68 -8.13 22.42
N SER A 82 5.51 -7.74 22.95
CA SER A 82 4.98 -8.31 24.20
C SER A 82 4.83 -9.83 24.12
N ILE A 83 4.40 -10.35 22.97
CA ILE A 83 4.25 -11.79 22.72
C ILE A 83 5.61 -12.50 22.80
N GLU A 84 6.66 -11.90 22.26
CA GLU A 84 8.03 -12.45 22.33
C GLU A 84 8.61 -12.46 23.76
N TYR A 85 8.04 -11.64 24.66
CA TYR A 85 8.32 -11.68 26.09
C TYR A 85 7.41 -12.62 26.87
N GLY A 86 6.48 -13.31 26.21
CA GLY A 86 5.49 -14.19 26.85
C GLY A 86 4.40 -13.44 27.65
N LEU A 87 4.18 -12.15 27.34
CA LEU A 87 3.19 -11.30 28.00
C LEU A 87 1.95 -11.15 27.11
N SER A 88 0.76 -11.33 27.70
CA SER A 88 -0.48 -11.00 26.99
C SER A 88 -0.79 -9.52 27.11
N LEU A 89 -1.37 -8.96 26.03
CA LEU A 89 -1.82 -7.56 26.04
C LEU A 89 -2.89 -7.31 27.10
N GLN A 90 -3.73 -8.31 27.38
CA GLN A 90 -4.70 -8.31 28.47
C GLN A 90 -4.02 -8.10 29.83
N TYR A 91 -2.95 -8.84 30.13
CA TYR A 91 -2.20 -8.70 31.37
C TYR A 91 -1.51 -7.34 31.48
N ILE A 92 -0.88 -6.89 30.40
CA ILE A 92 -0.28 -5.56 30.33
C ILE A 92 -1.33 -4.47 30.56
N GLY A 93 -2.50 -4.57 29.92
CA GLY A 93 -3.61 -3.64 30.08
C GLY A 93 -4.11 -3.57 31.52
N THR A 94 -4.22 -4.71 32.18
CA THR A 94 -4.62 -4.78 33.61
C THR A 94 -3.61 -4.03 34.50
N GLU A 95 -2.32 -4.24 34.30
CA GLU A 95 -1.29 -3.51 35.05
C GLU A 95 -1.23 -2.01 34.66
N ALA A 96 -1.45 -1.69 33.38
CA ALA A 96 -1.52 -0.31 32.93
C ALA A 96 -2.69 0.48 33.57
N ILE A 97 -3.82 -0.16 33.80
CA ILE A 97 -4.93 0.47 34.55
C ILE A 97 -4.48 0.90 35.95
N LYS A 98 -3.71 0.07 36.66
CA LYS A 98 -3.15 0.44 37.96
C LYS A 98 -2.20 1.64 37.85
N THR A 99 -1.31 1.60 36.87
CA THR A 99 -0.39 2.70 36.56
C THR A 99 -1.15 4.00 36.25
N LEU A 100 -2.18 3.95 35.40
CA LEU A 100 -3.05 5.09 35.10
C LEU A 100 -3.77 5.63 36.36
N GLY A 101 -4.29 4.73 37.20
CA GLY A 101 -4.91 5.10 38.48
C GLY A 101 -3.98 5.93 39.34
N LEU A 102 -2.74 5.48 39.52
CA LEU A 102 -1.72 6.19 40.31
C LEU A 102 -1.34 7.54 39.69
N ARG A 103 -1.06 7.57 38.37
CA ARG A 103 -0.60 8.78 37.66
C ARG A 103 -1.68 9.88 37.58
N LEU A 104 -2.92 9.48 37.36
CA LEU A 104 -4.06 10.39 37.23
C LEU A 104 -4.82 10.64 38.53
N ASN A 105 -4.37 10.01 39.62
CA ASN A 105 -5.01 10.07 40.94
C ASN A 105 -6.52 9.76 40.88
N ILE A 106 -6.88 8.68 40.20
CA ILE A 106 -8.25 8.21 40.06
C ILE A 106 -8.41 6.84 40.69
N LYS A 107 -9.54 6.66 41.37
CA LYS A 107 -9.94 5.30 41.81
C LYS A 107 -10.49 4.56 40.60
N ASN A 108 -10.03 3.36 40.42
CA ASN A 108 -10.45 2.49 39.31
C ASN A 108 -10.86 1.12 39.88
N ASP A 109 -12.12 0.76 39.64
CA ASP A 109 -12.68 -0.53 39.99
C ASP A 109 -12.82 -1.46 38.77
N ILE A 110 -12.02 -1.21 37.74
CA ILE A 110 -12.05 -2.04 36.51
C ILE A 110 -11.39 -3.39 36.83
N ASN A 111 -12.23 -4.39 37.12
CA ASN A 111 -11.84 -5.79 37.33
C ASN A 111 -12.33 -6.66 36.15
N ASN A 112 -12.25 -6.17 34.94
CA ASN A 112 -12.73 -6.90 33.79
C ASN A 112 -11.69 -7.95 33.34
N ILE A 113 -12.14 -9.20 33.21
CA ILE A 113 -11.31 -10.31 32.76
C ILE A 113 -10.96 -10.15 31.26
N ASP A 114 -11.72 -9.33 30.51
CA ASP A 114 -11.66 -9.21 29.05
C ASP A 114 -11.72 -7.73 28.65
N LEU A 115 -10.63 -7.01 28.89
CA LEU A 115 -10.51 -5.57 28.62
C LEU A 115 -10.68 -5.22 27.16
N THR A 116 -11.38 -4.10 26.93
CA THR A 116 -11.53 -3.47 25.60
C THR A 116 -10.75 -2.17 25.51
N PHE A 117 -10.47 -1.69 24.30
CA PHE A 117 -9.83 -0.39 24.10
C PHE A 117 -10.73 0.77 24.52
N ASP A 118 -12.05 0.65 24.34
CA ASP A 118 -13.03 1.66 24.77
C ASP A 118 -13.03 1.89 26.30
N GLU A 119 -12.71 0.88 27.12
CA GLU A 119 -12.58 1.05 28.57
C GLU A 119 -11.45 2.01 28.93
N PHE A 120 -10.36 2.05 28.16
CA PHE A 120 -9.29 3.03 28.35
C PHE A 120 -9.75 4.43 27.93
N ASP A 121 -10.51 4.56 26.84
CA ASP A 121 -11.11 5.83 26.43
C ASP A 121 -12.10 6.34 27.48
N GLY A 122 -12.91 5.46 28.06
CA GLY A 122 -13.81 5.77 29.16
C GLY A 122 -13.04 6.28 30.39
N LEU A 123 -11.92 5.62 30.73
CA LEU A 123 -11.06 6.02 31.85
C LEU A 123 -10.43 7.40 31.60
N MET A 124 -10.00 7.71 30.39
CA MET A 124 -9.43 9.02 30.04
C MET A 124 -10.49 10.13 30.05
N LYS A 125 -11.72 9.85 29.61
CA LYS A 125 -12.86 10.78 29.75
C LYS A 125 -13.18 11.10 31.20
N TYR A 126 -13.17 10.08 32.06
CA TYR A 126 -13.37 10.26 33.51
C TYR A 126 -12.23 11.07 34.15
N ALA A 127 -10.99 10.82 33.72
CA ALA A 127 -9.80 11.48 34.26
C ALA A 127 -9.52 12.86 33.63
N LYS A 128 -10.43 13.45 32.85
CA LYS A 128 -10.19 14.67 32.05
C LYS A 128 -9.59 15.84 32.85
N SER A 129 -10.02 16.05 34.10
CA SER A 129 -9.49 17.12 34.95
C SER A 129 -8.02 16.92 35.34
N SER A 130 -7.63 15.68 35.63
CA SER A 130 -6.25 15.30 35.94
C SER A 130 -5.40 15.31 34.65
N LEU A 131 -5.95 14.82 33.55
CA LEU A 131 -5.29 14.79 32.25
C LEU A 131 -4.90 16.18 31.77
N ASN A 132 -5.73 17.20 31.99
CA ASN A 132 -5.45 18.60 31.63
C ASN A 132 -4.21 19.18 32.33
N GLN A 133 -3.71 18.53 33.39
CA GLN A 133 -2.47 18.91 34.06
C GLN A 133 -1.23 18.27 33.42
N HIS A 134 -1.41 17.33 32.49
CA HIS A 134 -0.33 16.65 31.80
C HIS A 134 0.10 17.43 30.56
N SER A 135 1.40 17.59 30.41
CA SER A 135 2.01 18.19 29.22
C SER A 135 2.23 17.14 28.15
N ILE A 136 1.75 17.37 26.95
CA ILE A 136 2.04 16.53 25.76
C ILE A 136 3.55 16.27 25.65
N THR A 137 4.37 17.34 25.78
CA THR A 137 5.83 17.22 25.70
C THR A 137 6.41 16.29 26.75
N ASN A 138 5.94 16.35 27.99
CA ASN A 138 6.44 15.48 29.05
C ASN A 138 6.00 14.04 28.86
N THR A 139 4.75 13.81 28.44
CA THR A 139 4.24 12.47 28.15
C THR A 139 5.03 11.82 27.00
N LEU A 140 5.30 12.56 25.93
CA LEU A 140 6.11 12.07 24.81
C LEU A 140 7.57 11.79 25.21
N LYS A 141 8.15 12.60 26.11
CA LYS A 141 9.50 12.33 26.67
C LYS A 141 9.50 11.04 27.48
N ASN A 142 8.47 10.82 28.32
CA ASN A 142 8.36 9.59 29.12
C ASN A 142 8.21 8.38 28.20
N LEU A 143 7.30 8.44 27.19
CA LEU A 143 7.13 7.39 26.21
C LEU A 143 8.44 7.05 25.49
N GLY A 144 9.18 8.07 25.04
CA GLY A 144 10.50 7.88 24.43
C GLY A 144 11.55 7.28 25.37
N ALA A 145 11.55 7.70 26.65
CA ALA A 145 12.45 7.16 27.67
C ALA A 145 12.15 5.68 27.98
N HIS A 146 10.89 5.33 28.18
CA HIS A 146 10.47 3.95 28.42
C HIS A 146 10.71 3.05 27.21
N CYS A 147 10.49 3.57 26.00
CA CYS A 147 10.85 2.89 24.76
C CYS A 147 12.37 2.65 24.67
N GLY A 148 13.20 3.62 25.08
CA GLY A 148 14.66 3.47 25.18
C GLY A 148 15.11 2.40 26.16
N ILE A 149 14.41 2.26 27.30
CA ILE A 149 14.66 1.18 28.26
C ILE A 149 14.35 -0.18 27.65
N LEU A 150 13.21 -0.31 26.97
CA LEU A 150 12.85 -1.55 26.27
C LEU A 150 13.82 -1.90 25.15
N LEU A 151 14.40 -0.89 24.47
CA LEU A 151 15.40 -1.07 23.41
C LEU A 151 16.75 -1.51 23.96
N GLY A 152 17.11 -1.07 25.17
CA GLY A 152 18.38 -1.38 25.82
C GLY A 152 18.60 -2.87 26.01
N ASP A 153 19.85 -3.29 25.98
CA ASP A 153 20.24 -4.70 26.07
C ASP A 153 19.91 -5.26 27.48
N SER A 154 19.00 -6.21 27.51
CA SER A 154 18.61 -6.93 28.72
C SER A 154 19.70 -7.86 29.25
N SER A 155 20.82 -8.05 28.53
CA SER A 155 21.92 -8.95 28.94
C SER A 155 22.64 -8.50 30.23
N LYS A 156 22.48 -7.23 30.62
CA LYS A 156 23.05 -6.67 31.87
C LYS A 156 22.05 -6.56 33.01
N VAL A 157 20.78 -6.83 32.74
CA VAL A 157 19.71 -6.79 33.76
C VAL A 157 19.24 -8.21 33.97
N ASP A 158 20.03 -8.96 34.71
CA ASP A 158 19.66 -10.28 35.25
C ASP A 158 18.63 -10.09 36.39
N LEU A 159 17.57 -9.36 36.08
CA LEU A 159 16.41 -9.14 36.94
C LEU A 159 15.32 -10.09 36.48
N ALA A 160 15.36 -11.27 37.08
CA ALA A 160 14.37 -12.30 36.96
C ALA A 160 12.92 -11.74 36.83
N ASN A 161 12.30 -12.04 35.71
CA ASN A 161 10.85 -12.13 35.47
C ASN A 161 9.91 -10.92 35.73
N HIS A 162 10.35 -9.80 36.31
CA HIS A 162 9.45 -8.69 36.67
C HIS A 162 9.65 -7.40 35.87
N LEU A 163 10.83 -7.14 35.36
CA LEU A 163 11.13 -5.91 34.60
C LEU A 163 10.29 -5.76 33.33
N PRO A 164 10.06 -6.81 32.50
CA PRO A 164 9.29 -6.67 31.30
C PRO A 164 7.86 -6.16 31.52
N ILE A 165 7.13 -6.67 32.53
CA ILE A 165 5.74 -6.26 32.76
C ILE A 165 5.65 -4.83 33.27
N SER A 166 6.55 -4.41 34.17
CA SER A 166 6.58 -3.05 34.70
C SER A 166 6.77 -2.04 33.58
N ILE A 167 7.83 -2.21 32.76
CA ILE A 167 8.09 -1.26 31.65
C ILE A 167 7.02 -1.32 30.56
N MET A 168 6.47 -2.51 30.26
CA MET A 168 5.40 -2.66 29.31
C MET A 168 4.12 -1.97 29.76
N SER A 169 3.75 -2.04 31.03
CA SER A 169 2.57 -1.35 31.55
C SER A 169 2.75 0.17 31.55
N GLU A 170 3.97 0.67 31.82
CA GLU A 170 4.30 2.10 31.74
C GLU A 170 4.19 2.61 30.28
N ILE A 171 4.73 1.87 29.31
CA ILE A 171 4.65 2.20 27.88
C ILE A 171 3.18 2.23 27.43
N PHE A 172 2.39 1.19 27.79
CA PHE A 172 0.99 1.13 27.39
C PHE A 172 0.20 2.30 27.99
N ALA A 173 0.44 2.64 29.27
CA ALA A 173 -0.18 3.80 29.92
C ALA A 173 0.22 5.12 29.23
N ASP A 174 1.50 5.28 28.82
CA ASP A 174 1.95 6.45 28.06
C ASP A 174 1.25 6.55 26.71
N MET A 175 1.04 5.44 26.01
CA MET A 175 0.31 5.42 24.73
C MET A 175 -1.15 5.85 24.91
N VAL A 176 -1.83 5.35 25.95
CA VAL A 176 -3.21 5.73 26.30
C VAL A 176 -3.29 7.23 26.61
N ILE A 177 -2.41 7.74 27.47
CA ILE A 177 -2.36 9.18 27.81
C ILE A 177 -2.05 10.03 26.56
N THR A 178 -1.10 9.58 25.74
CA THR A 178 -0.74 10.27 24.48
C THR A 178 -1.94 10.37 23.55
N SER A 179 -2.66 9.25 23.33
CA SER A 179 -3.89 9.24 22.54
C SER A 179 -4.88 10.30 23.05
N ALA A 180 -5.19 10.28 24.34
CA ALA A 180 -6.14 11.21 24.95
C ALA A 180 -5.70 12.69 24.85
N LEU A 181 -4.41 12.99 25.01
CA LEU A 181 -3.86 14.35 24.89
C LEU A 181 -3.92 14.90 23.46
N PHE A 182 -3.92 14.03 22.44
CA PHE A 182 -4.16 14.39 21.05
C PHE A 182 -5.64 14.33 20.66
N ASN A 183 -6.55 14.14 21.60
CA ASN A 183 -7.98 13.95 21.37
C ASN A 183 -8.31 12.77 20.45
N LEU A 184 -7.48 11.73 20.44
CA LEU A 184 -7.74 10.47 19.75
C LEU A 184 -8.47 9.50 20.69
N GLN A 185 -9.36 8.68 20.10
CA GLN A 185 -9.86 7.50 20.80
C GLN A 185 -8.86 6.35 20.64
N PHE A 186 -8.46 5.71 21.71
CA PHE A 186 -7.49 4.62 21.63
C PHE A 186 -8.09 3.40 20.91
N ASP A 187 -9.40 3.20 21.03
CA ASP A 187 -10.15 2.22 20.25
C ASP A 187 -10.10 2.51 18.74
N GLU A 188 -10.23 3.79 18.34
CA GLU A 188 -10.08 4.19 16.93
C GLU A 188 -8.67 3.91 16.41
N VAL A 189 -7.63 4.19 17.18
CA VAL A 189 -6.23 3.88 16.85
C VAL A 189 -6.06 2.39 16.60
N ALA A 190 -6.55 1.54 17.51
CA ALA A 190 -6.44 0.09 17.40
C ALA A 190 -7.21 -0.46 16.19
N ASN A 191 -8.45 -0.01 15.98
CA ASN A 191 -9.28 -0.43 14.84
C ASN A 191 -8.70 0.02 13.49
N SER A 192 -8.18 1.26 13.41
CA SER A 192 -7.53 1.78 12.20
C SER A 192 -6.29 0.95 11.84
N ASN A 193 -5.48 0.61 12.84
CA ASN A 193 -4.31 -0.24 12.63
C ASN A 193 -4.71 -1.65 12.14
N LEU A 194 -5.72 -2.28 12.74
CA LEU A 194 -6.22 -3.58 12.26
C LEU A 194 -6.76 -3.52 10.83
N LYS A 195 -7.43 -2.43 10.45
CA LYS A 195 -7.90 -2.20 9.08
C LYS A 195 -6.72 -2.11 8.12
N LYS A 196 -5.67 -1.38 8.48
CA LYS A 196 -4.41 -1.27 7.73
C LYS A 196 -3.74 -2.64 7.55
N ILE A 197 -3.61 -3.41 8.63
CA ILE A 197 -3.04 -4.75 8.64
C ILE A 197 -3.81 -5.66 7.67
N LYS A 198 -5.13 -5.71 7.79
CA LYS A 198 -5.99 -6.53 6.92
C LYS A 198 -5.92 -6.09 5.45
N SER A 199 -5.82 -4.78 5.21
CA SER A 199 -5.62 -4.24 3.86
C SER A 199 -4.32 -4.71 3.24
N ARG A 200 -3.26 -4.92 4.04
CA ARG A 200 -1.93 -5.32 3.54
C ARG A 200 -1.73 -6.84 3.51
N TRP A 201 -2.19 -7.53 4.53
CA TRP A 201 -2.06 -8.98 4.70
C TRP A 201 -3.45 -9.57 4.92
N PRO A 202 -4.17 -9.84 3.82
CA PRO A 202 -5.52 -10.37 3.88
C PRO A 202 -5.52 -11.80 4.44
N ASP A 203 -6.65 -12.19 4.99
CA ASP A 203 -6.90 -13.57 5.37
C ASP A 203 -6.83 -14.48 4.15
N GLU A 204 -6.47 -15.75 4.35
CA GLU A 204 -6.45 -16.75 3.29
C GLU A 204 -7.84 -16.87 2.64
N GLY A 205 -7.86 -16.91 1.31
CA GLY A 205 -9.11 -16.96 0.55
C GLY A 205 -9.81 -15.60 0.33
N THR A 206 -9.21 -14.47 0.75
CA THR A 206 -9.76 -13.15 0.42
C THR A 206 -9.75 -12.93 -1.09
N SER A 207 -10.93 -12.63 -1.67
CA SER A 207 -11.11 -12.32 -3.08
C SER A 207 -10.78 -10.86 -3.39
N HIS A 208 -10.46 -10.59 -4.66
CA HIS A 208 -10.36 -9.22 -5.18
C HIS A 208 -11.70 -8.49 -5.08
N LEU A 209 -11.66 -7.17 -5.06
CA LEU A 209 -12.87 -6.37 -5.26
C LEU A 209 -13.48 -6.65 -6.64
N ALA A 210 -14.80 -6.52 -6.75
CA ALA A 210 -15.50 -6.58 -8.01
C ALA A 210 -14.91 -5.56 -9.01
N LEU A 211 -15.04 -5.83 -10.30
CA LEU A 211 -14.61 -4.89 -11.34
C LEU A 211 -15.53 -3.67 -11.33
N PHE A 212 -14.97 -2.48 -11.46
CA PHE A 212 -15.73 -1.22 -11.47
C PHE A 212 -16.65 -1.03 -12.69
N ASP A 213 -16.64 -1.99 -13.61
CA ASP A 213 -17.44 -1.93 -14.84
C ASP A 213 -18.46 -3.06 -14.99
N GLU A 214 -18.75 -3.81 -13.94
CA GLU A 214 -19.69 -4.95 -14.02
C GLU A 214 -21.12 -4.56 -14.42
N GLU A 215 -21.55 -3.36 -14.03
CA GLU A 215 -22.91 -2.85 -14.30
C GLU A 215 -23.05 -2.12 -15.66
N TYR A 216 -21.96 -1.97 -16.42
CA TYR A 216 -21.98 -1.25 -17.69
C TYR A 216 -22.29 -2.16 -18.87
N SER A 217 -22.62 -1.57 -20.03
CA SER A 217 -22.79 -2.28 -21.28
C SER A 217 -21.50 -2.94 -21.76
N GLU A 218 -21.58 -3.97 -22.61
CA GLU A 218 -20.38 -4.62 -23.17
C GLU A 218 -19.43 -3.66 -23.90
N LEU A 219 -19.97 -2.59 -24.49
CA LEU A 219 -19.20 -1.57 -25.20
C LEU A 219 -18.37 -0.66 -24.26
N GLU A 220 -18.67 -0.69 -22.97
CA GLU A 220 -18.02 0.11 -21.94
C GLU A 220 -17.27 -0.76 -20.91
N ARG A 221 -17.32 -2.09 -21.07
CA ARG A 221 -16.61 -3.05 -20.25
C ARG A 221 -15.25 -3.38 -20.86
N PHE A 222 -14.28 -3.63 -20.03
CA PHE A 222 -13.05 -4.28 -20.47
C PHE A 222 -13.38 -5.70 -20.98
N PRO A 223 -12.73 -6.16 -22.06
CA PRO A 223 -12.74 -7.58 -22.41
C PRO A 223 -12.26 -8.40 -21.21
N ARG A 224 -12.98 -9.46 -20.87
CA ARG A 224 -12.63 -10.26 -19.68
C ARG A 224 -11.42 -11.16 -19.90
N ILE A 225 -11.21 -11.58 -21.15
CA ILE A 225 -10.05 -12.37 -21.57
C ILE A 225 -9.54 -11.76 -22.87
N PHE A 226 -8.27 -11.35 -22.88
CA PHE A 226 -7.63 -10.81 -24.09
C PHE A 226 -6.10 -10.90 -23.97
N SER A 227 -5.41 -10.65 -25.08
CA SER A 227 -3.97 -10.68 -25.14
C SER A 227 -3.44 -9.47 -25.89
N ILE A 228 -2.32 -8.91 -25.43
CA ILE A 228 -1.59 -7.85 -26.10
C ILE A 228 -0.20 -8.37 -26.44
N LYS A 229 0.16 -8.25 -27.73
CA LYS A 229 1.48 -8.59 -28.25
C LYS A 229 2.35 -7.36 -28.23
N PHE A 230 3.50 -7.42 -27.58
CA PHE A 230 4.55 -6.40 -27.57
C PHE A 230 5.64 -6.80 -28.57
N ILE A 231 5.91 -5.95 -29.53
CA ILE A 231 6.90 -6.20 -30.59
C ILE A 231 7.96 -5.10 -30.52
N GLU A 232 9.17 -5.47 -30.13
CA GLU A 232 10.30 -4.54 -30.20
C GLU A 232 10.82 -4.48 -31.62
N GLU A 233 10.97 -3.27 -32.14
CA GLU A 233 11.54 -3.00 -33.46
C GLU A 233 12.69 -2.01 -33.37
N ASN A 234 13.65 -2.16 -34.31
CA ASN A 234 14.82 -1.30 -34.43
C ASN A 234 15.03 -0.89 -35.91
N LEU A 235 14.41 0.19 -36.29
CA LEU A 235 14.50 0.70 -37.70
C LEU A 235 15.81 1.46 -37.95
N GLY A 236 16.96 0.79 -37.80
CA GLY A 236 18.26 1.39 -38.18
C GLY A 236 18.66 2.60 -37.32
N SER A 237 17.89 2.92 -36.28
CA SER A 237 18.23 3.90 -35.25
C SER A 237 18.73 3.13 -34.02
N ASN A 238 19.73 3.66 -33.31
CA ASN A 238 20.18 3.09 -32.03
C ASN A 238 19.11 3.18 -30.87
N ARG A 239 17.85 3.37 -31.24
CA ARG A 239 16.75 3.56 -30.29
C ARG A 239 15.63 2.58 -30.61
N PRO A 240 15.52 1.46 -29.86
CA PRO A 240 14.43 0.52 -29.99
C PRO A 240 13.12 1.19 -29.56
N TYR A 241 12.02 0.77 -30.18
CA TYR A 241 10.66 1.13 -29.79
C TYR A 241 9.78 -0.11 -29.79
N VAL A 242 8.64 -0.04 -29.14
CA VAL A 242 7.68 -1.13 -29.03
C VAL A 242 6.38 -0.74 -29.75
N ILE A 243 5.86 -1.69 -30.51
CA ILE A 243 4.50 -1.65 -31.06
C ILE A 243 3.66 -2.63 -30.27
N GLN A 244 2.44 -2.23 -29.95
CA GLN A 244 1.46 -3.11 -29.33
C GLN A 244 0.41 -3.54 -30.33
N GLN A 245 0.02 -4.82 -30.27
CA GLN A 245 -1.02 -5.38 -31.11
C GLN A 245 -2.05 -6.15 -30.28
N MET A 246 -3.30 -5.94 -30.60
CA MET A 246 -4.41 -6.74 -30.10
C MET A 246 -5.21 -7.30 -31.29
N ASN A 247 -5.43 -8.61 -31.33
CA ASN A 247 -6.09 -9.28 -32.44
C ASN A 247 -5.50 -8.96 -33.84
N GLY A 248 -4.18 -8.80 -33.90
CA GLY A 248 -3.46 -8.49 -35.15
C GLY A 248 -3.52 -7.01 -35.57
N VAL A 249 -4.17 -6.15 -34.81
CA VAL A 249 -4.28 -4.71 -35.08
C VAL A 249 -3.38 -3.93 -34.12
N ASN A 250 -2.62 -2.96 -34.65
CA ASN A 250 -1.83 -2.05 -33.81
C ASN A 250 -2.76 -1.19 -32.93
N ILE A 251 -2.46 -1.10 -31.66
CA ILE A 251 -3.15 -0.25 -30.70
C ILE A 251 -2.19 0.78 -30.14
N GLY A 252 -2.68 2.01 -29.92
CA GLY A 252 -1.87 3.10 -29.38
C GLY A 252 -0.75 3.57 -30.31
N ASP A 253 0.12 4.38 -29.74
CA ASP A 253 1.29 4.93 -30.37
C ASP A 253 2.52 4.04 -30.17
N ARG A 254 3.63 4.36 -30.86
CA ARG A 254 4.91 3.71 -30.61
C ARG A 254 5.45 4.08 -29.25
N LEU A 255 5.79 3.09 -28.45
CA LEU A 255 6.39 3.29 -27.14
C LEU A 255 7.92 3.32 -27.25
N ASN A 256 8.54 4.27 -26.60
CA ASN A 256 9.99 4.36 -26.48
C ASN A 256 10.40 4.68 -25.04
N ASP A 257 11.68 4.64 -24.75
CA ASP A 257 12.16 4.86 -23.38
C ASP A 257 12.02 6.32 -22.91
N ASN A 258 11.71 7.25 -23.80
CA ASN A 258 11.59 8.69 -23.52
C ASN A 258 12.78 9.29 -22.74
N ARG A 259 13.96 8.68 -22.88
CA ARG A 259 15.20 9.05 -22.19
C ARG A 259 16.42 8.92 -23.12
N THR A 260 17.50 9.62 -22.76
CA THR A 260 18.79 9.56 -23.50
C THR A 260 19.41 8.16 -23.39
N GLN A 261 19.37 7.55 -22.21
CA GLN A 261 19.82 6.18 -21.99
C GLN A 261 18.60 5.27 -21.90
N ALA A 262 18.55 4.26 -22.76
CA ALA A 262 17.50 3.26 -22.74
C ALA A 262 17.48 2.51 -21.41
N ASP A 263 16.29 2.35 -20.83
CA ASP A 263 16.09 1.66 -19.56
C ASP A 263 14.92 0.67 -19.58
N GLY A 264 14.37 0.43 -20.76
CA GLY A 264 13.28 -0.51 -20.97
C GLY A 264 11.89 0.08 -20.75
N TYR A 265 11.77 1.37 -20.40
CA TYR A 265 10.46 2.02 -20.15
C TYR A 265 9.49 1.88 -21.33
N ARG A 266 9.96 1.61 -22.54
CA ARG A 266 9.14 1.29 -23.73
C ARG A 266 8.17 0.11 -23.56
N PHE A 267 8.32 -0.68 -22.50
CA PHE A 267 7.40 -1.76 -22.11
C PHE A 267 6.45 -1.39 -20.98
N HIS A 268 6.40 -0.11 -20.57
CA HIS A 268 5.69 0.34 -19.35
C HIS A 268 4.18 0.07 -19.36
N ASP A 269 3.54 -0.02 -20.52
CA ASP A 269 2.10 -0.29 -20.61
C ASP A 269 1.70 -1.61 -19.94
N VAL A 270 2.66 -2.53 -19.72
CA VAL A 270 2.40 -3.74 -18.95
C VAL A 270 2.02 -3.46 -17.50
N PHE A 271 2.44 -2.31 -16.95
CA PHE A 271 2.03 -1.90 -15.59
C PHE A 271 0.55 -1.56 -15.57
N HIS A 272 0.06 -0.82 -16.58
CA HIS A 272 -1.35 -0.49 -16.74
C HIS A 272 -2.22 -1.75 -16.90
N LEU A 273 -1.74 -2.75 -17.65
CA LEU A 273 -2.40 -4.05 -17.76
C LEU A 273 -2.45 -4.78 -16.42
N SER A 274 -1.39 -4.72 -15.63
CA SER A 274 -1.35 -5.33 -14.31
C SER A 274 -2.26 -4.60 -13.31
N TYR A 275 -2.35 -3.26 -13.38
CA TYR A 275 -3.31 -2.47 -12.60
C TYR A 275 -4.75 -2.86 -12.98
N LEU A 276 -5.05 -2.97 -14.27
CA LEU A 276 -6.35 -3.46 -14.72
C LEU A 276 -6.69 -4.83 -14.15
N VAL A 277 -5.74 -5.77 -14.17
CA VAL A 277 -5.96 -7.15 -13.69
C VAL A 277 -6.29 -7.17 -12.21
N HIS A 278 -5.47 -6.55 -11.38
CA HIS A 278 -5.58 -6.69 -9.92
C HIS A 278 -6.51 -5.67 -9.28
N LEU A 279 -6.63 -4.48 -9.86
CA LEU A 279 -7.44 -3.40 -9.30
C LEU A 279 -8.79 -3.26 -10.02
N GLY A 280 -8.94 -3.80 -11.23
CA GLY A 280 -10.10 -3.55 -12.08
C GLY A 280 -10.15 -2.11 -12.62
N TRP A 281 -9.03 -1.38 -12.55
CA TRP A 281 -8.93 0.03 -12.86
C TRP A 281 -7.71 0.31 -13.75
N SER A 282 -7.95 0.95 -14.88
CA SER A 282 -6.93 1.57 -15.71
C SER A 282 -7.56 2.56 -16.69
N PRO A 283 -7.62 3.86 -16.38
CA PRO A 283 -8.06 4.88 -17.34
C PRO A 283 -7.17 4.94 -18.59
N VAL A 284 -5.88 4.59 -18.49
CA VAL A 284 -4.98 4.48 -19.64
C VAL A 284 -5.45 3.40 -20.62
N ILE A 285 -5.70 2.18 -20.14
CA ILE A 285 -6.19 1.08 -21.00
C ILE A 285 -7.61 1.37 -21.52
N ARG A 286 -8.47 2.03 -20.73
CA ARG A 286 -9.78 2.49 -21.23
C ARG A 286 -9.65 3.45 -22.41
N ALA A 287 -8.74 4.39 -22.30
CA ALA A 287 -8.47 5.33 -23.41
C ALA A 287 -7.86 4.61 -24.62
N LEU A 288 -6.91 3.69 -24.38
CA LEU A 288 -6.24 2.91 -25.41
C LEU A 288 -7.23 2.06 -26.22
N LEU A 289 -8.11 1.35 -25.53
CA LEU A 289 -9.10 0.44 -26.12
C LEU A 289 -10.42 1.14 -26.50
N LYS A 290 -10.56 2.45 -26.23
CA LYS A 290 -11.78 3.25 -26.50
C LYS A 290 -13.03 2.77 -25.73
N LEU A 291 -12.82 2.32 -24.51
CA LEU A 291 -13.84 1.73 -23.61
C LEU A 291 -14.27 2.65 -22.46
N LYS A 292 -14.25 3.97 -22.67
CA LYS A 292 -14.68 4.93 -21.65
C LYS A 292 -16.17 4.78 -21.34
N ARG A 293 -16.54 4.93 -20.05
CA ARG A 293 -17.91 4.70 -19.52
C ARG A 293 -18.81 5.92 -19.74
N LYS A 294 -19.01 6.28 -21.00
CA LYS A 294 -19.75 7.47 -21.47
C LYS A 294 -21.23 7.49 -21.11
N SER A 295 -21.82 6.34 -20.82
CA SER A 295 -23.22 6.23 -20.35
C SER A 295 -23.43 6.91 -19.00
N LYS A 296 -22.38 7.09 -18.20
CA LYS A 296 -22.38 7.83 -16.94
C LYS A 296 -21.40 9.00 -17.02
N PRO A 297 -21.83 10.21 -17.42
CA PRO A 297 -20.94 11.35 -17.70
C PRO A 297 -19.98 11.70 -16.55
N TYR A 298 -20.45 11.62 -15.29
CA TYR A 298 -19.60 11.84 -14.12
C TYR A 298 -18.42 10.87 -14.03
N ILE A 299 -18.65 9.60 -14.35
CA ILE A 299 -17.62 8.56 -14.36
C ILE A 299 -16.66 8.75 -15.54
N ASP A 300 -17.20 9.03 -16.76
CA ASP A 300 -16.37 9.29 -17.95
C ASP A 300 -15.44 10.50 -17.71
N GLU A 301 -15.94 11.53 -17.02
CA GLU A 301 -15.17 12.74 -16.75
C GLU A 301 -14.11 12.54 -15.65
N ASN A 302 -14.48 11.91 -14.53
CA ASN A 302 -13.62 11.83 -13.35
C ASN A 302 -12.74 10.57 -13.34
N GLU A 303 -13.33 9.38 -13.58
CA GLU A 303 -12.62 8.11 -13.46
C GLU A 303 -11.89 7.71 -14.76
N ASP A 304 -12.48 8.05 -15.93
CA ASP A 304 -11.94 7.73 -17.26
C ASP A 304 -11.35 8.97 -17.95
N GLY A 305 -11.32 10.11 -17.25
CA GLY A 305 -10.89 11.40 -17.77
C GLY A 305 -9.37 11.59 -17.82
N ALA A 306 -8.95 12.72 -18.39
CA ALA A 306 -7.54 13.02 -18.60
C ALA A 306 -6.74 13.09 -17.28
N ARG A 307 -7.34 13.58 -16.19
CA ARG A 307 -6.67 13.67 -14.89
C ARG A 307 -6.37 12.28 -14.31
N ALA A 308 -7.31 11.33 -14.42
CA ALA A 308 -7.11 9.96 -13.98
C ALA A 308 -5.99 9.26 -14.78
N ILE A 309 -5.96 9.50 -16.11
CA ILE A 309 -4.87 9.01 -16.99
C ILE A 309 -3.51 9.56 -16.53
N ILE A 310 -3.40 10.87 -16.27
CA ILE A 310 -2.15 11.50 -15.82
C ILE A 310 -1.71 10.93 -14.46
N ILE A 311 -2.64 10.64 -13.56
CA ILE A 311 -2.32 10.06 -12.25
C ILE A 311 -1.81 8.64 -12.41
N GLU A 312 -2.46 7.80 -13.21
CA GLU A 312 -2.02 6.43 -13.46
C GLU A 312 -0.63 6.39 -14.11
N GLU A 313 -0.38 7.22 -15.12
CA GLU A 313 0.94 7.39 -15.76
C GLU A 313 1.99 7.89 -14.75
N GLY A 314 1.59 8.82 -13.88
CA GLY A 314 2.45 9.33 -12.81
C GLY A 314 2.84 8.23 -11.83
N ILE A 315 1.91 7.38 -11.42
CA ILE A 315 2.14 6.22 -10.58
C ILE A 315 3.12 5.24 -11.26
N ALA A 316 2.85 4.88 -12.52
CA ALA A 316 3.68 3.95 -13.28
C ALA A 316 5.13 4.46 -13.38
N THR A 317 5.32 5.72 -13.76
CA THR A 317 6.63 6.37 -13.89
C THR A 317 7.35 6.48 -12.54
N TRP A 318 6.64 6.87 -11.48
CA TRP A 318 7.22 7.04 -10.15
C TRP A 318 7.69 5.71 -9.57
N ILE A 319 6.84 4.67 -9.65
CA ILE A 319 7.21 3.31 -9.20
C ILE A 319 8.37 2.77 -10.03
N PHE A 320 8.38 2.98 -11.36
CA PHE A 320 9.47 2.56 -12.24
C PHE A 320 10.82 3.11 -11.79
N ASN A 321 10.89 4.41 -11.49
CA ASN A 321 12.11 5.04 -10.99
C ASN A 321 12.60 4.48 -9.64
N HIS A 322 11.66 4.07 -8.76
CA HIS A 322 11.98 3.38 -7.50
C HIS A 322 12.48 1.95 -7.75
N ALA A 323 11.79 1.21 -8.61
CA ALA A 323 12.09 -0.17 -8.95
C ALA A 323 13.45 -0.33 -9.63
N LYS A 324 13.81 0.61 -10.52
CA LYS A 324 15.11 0.63 -11.22
C LYS A 324 16.30 0.53 -10.25
N ARG A 325 16.24 1.23 -9.13
CA ARG A 325 17.28 1.21 -8.08
C ARG A 325 17.30 -0.11 -7.29
N ARG A 326 16.30 -0.96 -7.45
CA ARG A 326 16.07 -2.21 -6.72
C ARG A 326 15.94 -3.40 -7.66
N LYS A 327 16.66 -3.40 -8.77
CA LYS A 327 16.66 -4.47 -9.79
C LYS A 327 15.23 -4.80 -10.26
N TYR A 328 14.39 -3.77 -10.43
CA TYR A 328 12.99 -3.92 -10.82
C TYR A 328 12.22 -4.93 -9.95
N PHE A 329 12.42 -4.86 -8.62
CA PHE A 329 11.83 -5.74 -7.60
C PHE A 329 12.10 -7.22 -7.79
N LEU A 330 13.22 -7.58 -8.44
CA LEU A 330 13.61 -8.98 -8.58
C LEU A 330 13.77 -9.63 -7.21
N GLY A 331 13.05 -10.75 -6.98
CA GLY A 331 13.09 -11.53 -5.74
C GLY A 331 12.25 -10.95 -4.59
N VAL A 332 11.57 -9.82 -4.79
CA VAL A 332 10.62 -9.30 -3.80
C VAL A 332 9.36 -10.16 -3.82
N LYS A 333 8.99 -10.72 -2.67
CA LYS A 333 7.79 -11.55 -2.50
C LYS A 333 6.59 -10.68 -2.14
N VAL A 334 5.38 -11.14 -2.45
CA VAL A 334 4.13 -10.54 -1.98
C VAL A 334 4.15 -10.44 -0.45
N GLY A 335 3.66 -9.34 0.10
CA GLY A 335 3.72 -8.99 1.52
C GLY A 335 5.03 -8.31 1.95
N ARG A 336 6.01 -8.13 1.03
CA ARG A 336 7.34 -7.57 1.31
C ARG A 336 7.70 -6.31 0.52
N LEU A 337 6.79 -5.77 -0.28
CA LEU A 337 7.02 -4.49 -0.94
C LEU A 337 7.10 -3.39 0.13
N ASN A 338 7.94 -2.39 -0.11
CA ASN A 338 8.08 -1.26 0.82
C ASN A 338 6.74 -0.54 1.03
N TYR A 339 6.32 -0.42 2.29
CA TYR A 339 5.04 0.21 2.64
C TYR A 339 4.94 1.66 2.16
N GLY A 340 6.03 2.42 2.20
CA GLY A 340 6.04 3.81 1.71
C GLY A 340 5.68 3.93 0.23
N ILE A 341 5.95 2.90 -0.59
CA ILE A 341 5.50 2.87 -1.99
C ILE A 341 3.97 2.73 -2.04
N LEU A 342 3.41 1.79 -1.28
CA LEU A 342 1.96 1.56 -1.23
C LEU A 342 1.21 2.78 -0.70
N LYS A 343 1.70 3.40 0.37
CA LYS A 343 1.12 4.61 0.97
C LYS A 343 1.07 5.73 -0.06
N GLN A 344 2.19 6.02 -0.73
CA GLN A 344 2.25 7.09 -1.72
C GLN A 344 1.29 6.86 -2.89
N VAL A 345 1.14 5.60 -3.34
CA VAL A 345 0.19 5.26 -4.41
C VAL A 345 -1.25 5.52 -3.97
N VAL A 346 -1.61 5.10 -2.76
CA VAL A 346 -2.96 5.33 -2.21
C VAL A 346 -3.24 6.83 -2.07
N ASP A 347 -2.26 7.61 -1.60
CA ASP A 347 -2.40 9.08 -1.52
C ASP A 347 -2.62 9.72 -2.91
N MET A 348 -1.97 9.18 -3.96
CA MET A 348 -2.14 9.70 -5.33
C MET A 348 -3.51 9.40 -5.94
N VAL A 349 -4.17 8.34 -5.50
CA VAL A 349 -5.49 7.92 -6.02
C VAL A 349 -6.64 8.30 -5.09
N ASP A 350 -6.40 9.13 -4.09
CA ASP A 350 -7.45 9.60 -3.19
C ASP A 350 -8.59 10.26 -3.98
N GLY A 351 -9.83 9.88 -3.64
CA GLY A 351 -11.03 10.37 -4.31
C GLY A 351 -11.40 9.64 -5.63
N TYR A 352 -10.59 8.68 -6.11
CA TYR A 352 -10.95 7.81 -7.22
C TYR A 352 -11.56 6.48 -6.75
N GLU A 353 -12.33 5.81 -7.61
CA GLU A 353 -12.96 4.52 -7.29
C GLU A 353 -11.92 3.46 -6.85
N VAL A 354 -10.72 3.50 -7.43
CA VAL A 354 -9.61 2.59 -7.10
C VAL A 354 -9.06 2.77 -5.68
N SER A 355 -9.34 3.88 -5.01
CA SER A 355 -8.97 4.07 -3.60
C SER A 355 -9.62 3.05 -2.67
N ALA A 356 -10.73 2.42 -3.10
CA ALA A 356 -11.35 1.30 -2.38
C ALA A 356 -10.51 0.01 -2.40
N CYS A 357 -9.54 -0.11 -3.34
CA CYS A 357 -8.70 -1.31 -3.45
C CYS A 357 -7.74 -1.43 -2.27
N PRO A 358 -7.71 -2.57 -1.58
CA PRO A 358 -6.80 -2.80 -0.47
C PRO A 358 -5.33 -2.84 -0.94
N LEU A 359 -4.42 -2.57 -0.02
CA LEU A 359 -2.97 -2.47 -0.29
C LEU A 359 -2.40 -3.75 -0.93
N TRP A 360 -2.92 -4.93 -0.58
CA TRP A 360 -2.43 -6.20 -1.14
C TRP A 360 -2.72 -6.33 -2.64
N GLN A 361 -3.83 -5.74 -3.14
CA GLN A 361 -4.11 -5.73 -4.58
C GLN A 361 -3.14 -4.82 -5.32
N TRP A 362 -2.82 -3.65 -4.77
CA TRP A 362 -1.78 -2.77 -5.29
C TRP A 362 -0.41 -3.43 -5.30
N GLU A 363 -0.06 -4.12 -4.20
CA GLU A 363 1.22 -4.84 -4.12
C GLU A 363 1.33 -5.93 -5.20
N ARG A 364 0.29 -6.72 -5.40
CA ARG A 364 0.24 -7.72 -6.47
C ARG A 364 0.36 -7.06 -7.85
N ALA A 365 -0.43 -6.03 -8.10
CA ALA A 365 -0.40 -5.30 -9.37
C ALA A 365 1.03 -4.80 -9.69
N ILE A 366 1.71 -4.22 -8.73
CA ILE A 366 3.07 -3.73 -8.89
C ILE A 366 4.04 -4.90 -9.14
N LEU A 367 4.06 -5.90 -8.28
CA LEU A 367 5.04 -6.99 -8.36
C LEU A 367 4.86 -7.88 -9.59
N GLU A 368 3.64 -8.20 -9.97
CA GLU A 368 3.36 -8.99 -11.17
C GLU A 368 3.63 -8.19 -12.44
N GLY A 369 3.24 -6.91 -12.49
CA GLY A 369 3.59 -6.02 -13.60
C GLY A 369 5.10 -5.96 -13.83
N PHE A 370 5.89 -5.80 -12.78
CA PHE A 370 7.36 -5.83 -12.89
C PHE A 370 7.92 -7.21 -13.21
N SER A 371 7.25 -8.29 -12.85
CA SER A 371 7.65 -9.64 -13.26
C SER A 371 7.52 -9.82 -14.76
N ILE A 372 6.38 -9.43 -15.35
CA ILE A 372 6.16 -9.47 -16.80
C ILE A 372 7.09 -8.49 -17.53
N PHE A 373 7.25 -7.27 -16.98
CA PHE A 373 8.18 -6.28 -17.52
C PHE A 373 9.61 -6.82 -17.68
N ARG A 374 10.14 -7.51 -16.68
CA ARG A 374 11.48 -8.12 -16.78
C ARG A 374 11.56 -9.17 -17.86
N GLN A 375 10.50 -9.95 -18.09
CA GLN A 375 10.44 -10.95 -19.15
C GLN A 375 10.37 -10.28 -20.52
N LEU A 376 9.52 -9.26 -20.70
CA LEU A 376 9.46 -8.47 -21.94
C LEU A 376 10.81 -7.83 -22.28
N MET A 377 11.50 -7.26 -21.29
CA MET A 377 12.84 -6.69 -21.49
C MET A 377 13.88 -7.74 -21.88
N HIS A 378 13.82 -8.91 -21.29
CA HIS A 378 14.78 -9.98 -21.54
C HIS A 378 14.62 -10.56 -22.95
N GLU A 379 13.37 -10.79 -23.37
CA GLU A 379 13.03 -11.42 -24.65
C GLU A 379 12.92 -10.41 -25.82
N GLY A 380 12.94 -9.10 -25.54
CA GLY A 380 12.73 -8.06 -26.57
C GLY A 380 11.30 -8.06 -27.11
N GLY A 381 10.33 -8.41 -26.30
CA GLY A 381 8.91 -8.49 -26.63
C GLY A 381 8.25 -9.77 -26.12
N GLY A 382 6.98 -9.96 -26.46
CA GLY A 382 6.22 -11.14 -26.01
C GLY A 382 4.72 -10.94 -26.14
N VAL A 383 3.97 -11.94 -25.75
CA VAL A 383 2.51 -11.88 -25.62
C VAL A 383 2.16 -11.84 -24.15
N VAL A 384 1.33 -10.87 -23.75
CA VAL A 384 0.80 -10.73 -22.42
C VAL A 384 -0.66 -11.13 -22.44
N HIS A 385 -1.01 -12.18 -21.70
CA HIS A 385 -2.36 -12.72 -21.59
C HIS A 385 -3.01 -12.17 -20.34
N ILE A 386 -4.19 -11.63 -20.46
CA ILE A 386 -5.00 -11.02 -19.41
C ILE A 386 -6.28 -11.85 -19.22
N ASP A 387 -6.54 -12.24 -17.98
CA ASP A 387 -7.78 -12.85 -17.56
C ASP A 387 -8.33 -12.10 -16.34
N LEU A 388 -9.38 -11.31 -16.54
CA LEU A 388 -10.03 -10.51 -15.50
C LEU A 388 -10.99 -11.33 -14.62
N HIS A 389 -11.42 -12.53 -15.05
CA HIS A 389 -12.19 -13.42 -14.19
C HIS A 389 -11.30 -14.05 -13.11
N GLU A 390 -10.17 -14.60 -13.56
CA GLU A 390 -9.20 -15.25 -12.67
C GLU A 390 -8.21 -14.26 -12.02
N ARG A 391 -8.27 -12.98 -12.40
CA ARG A 391 -7.35 -11.94 -11.94
C ARG A 391 -5.88 -12.33 -12.15
N THR A 392 -5.55 -12.81 -13.37
CA THR A 392 -4.21 -13.26 -13.72
C THR A 392 -3.66 -12.54 -14.95
N ILE A 393 -2.33 -12.30 -14.91
CA ILE A 393 -1.54 -11.79 -16.03
C ILE A 393 -0.38 -12.75 -16.29
N LYS A 394 -0.20 -13.19 -17.54
CA LYS A 394 0.79 -14.20 -17.92
C LYS A 394 1.58 -13.74 -19.12
N PHE A 395 2.84 -14.13 -19.15
CA PHE A 395 3.75 -13.88 -20.25
C PHE A 395 3.94 -15.13 -21.10
N GLU A 396 4.01 -14.94 -22.43
CA GLU A 396 4.38 -15.95 -23.40
C GLU A 396 5.42 -15.37 -24.36
N THR A 397 6.47 -16.13 -24.64
CA THR A 397 7.51 -15.72 -25.61
C THR A 397 6.94 -15.69 -27.03
N LEU A 398 7.39 -14.76 -27.85
CA LEU A 398 7.06 -14.77 -29.28
C LEU A 398 7.66 -16.05 -29.90
N PRO A 399 6.90 -16.71 -30.81
CA PRO A 399 7.50 -17.79 -31.60
C PRO A 399 8.69 -17.24 -32.36
N PRO A 400 9.75 -18.04 -32.61
CA PRO A 400 10.88 -17.62 -33.42
C PRO A 400 10.35 -17.00 -34.71
N GLN A 401 10.71 -15.74 -34.98
CA GLN A 401 10.31 -15.10 -36.23
C GLN A 401 10.91 -15.92 -37.37
N GLU A 402 10.09 -16.50 -38.23
CA GLU A 402 10.53 -16.89 -39.54
C GLU A 402 11.17 -15.63 -40.14
N ILE A 403 12.43 -15.72 -40.54
CA ILE A 403 13.18 -14.62 -41.12
C ILE A 403 12.42 -14.23 -42.38
N VAL A 404 11.53 -13.27 -42.28
CA VAL A 404 10.89 -12.67 -43.46
C VAL A 404 11.99 -11.90 -44.15
N THR A 405 12.56 -12.52 -45.19
CA THR A 405 13.49 -11.87 -46.11
C THR A 405 12.86 -10.56 -46.56
N PRO A 406 13.51 -9.41 -46.39
CA PRO A 406 12.92 -8.12 -46.76
C PRO A 406 12.47 -8.17 -48.21
N ILE A 407 11.19 -7.95 -48.43
CA ILE A 407 10.60 -7.84 -49.77
C ILE A 407 11.40 -6.75 -50.48
N LYS A 408 12.20 -7.13 -51.50
CA LYS A 408 12.93 -6.18 -52.36
C LYS A 408 11.91 -5.17 -52.88
N LYS A 409 12.06 -3.92 -52.49
CA LYS A 409 11.25 -2.81 -53.04
C LYS A 409 11.24 -2.95 -54.56
N PRO A 410 10.07 -2.90 -55.21
CA PRO A 410 10.03 -2.89 -56.69
C PRO A 410 10.83 -1.69 -57.16
N ARG A 411 11.71 -1.94 -58.15
CA ARG A 411 12.49 -0.88 -58.83
C ARG A 411 11.51 0.21 -59.25
N GLN A 412 11.72 1.43 -58.80
CA GLN A 412 11.05 2.60 -59.36
C GLN A 412 11.40 2.66 -60.84
N VAL A 413 10.42 2.45 -61.71
CA VAL A 413 10.54 2.73 -63.15
C VAL A 413 10.48 4.25 -63.27
N LEU A 414 11.65 4.85 -63.50
CA LEU A 414 11.73 6.26 -63.85
C LEU A 414 11.11 6.44 -65.25
N PHE A 415 9.90 6.98 -65.31
CA PHE A 415 9.35 7.53 -66.53
C PHE A 415 10.05 8.84 -66.79
N SER A 416 10.96 8.83 -67.79
CA SER A 416 11.52 10.04 -68.39
C SER A 416 10.43 10.66 -69.27
N ALA A 417 9.73 11.66 -68.78
CA ALA A 417 8.90 12.51 -69.66
C ALA A 417 9.81 13.54 -70.36
N SER A 418 10.09 13.31 -71.64
CA SER A 418 10.67 14.33 -72.54
C SER A 418 9.58 15.36 -72.81
N LEU A 419 9.77 16.61 -72.40
CA LEU A 419 8.97 17.76 -72.82
C LEU A 419 9.30 18.13 -74.26
N PRO A 420 8.34 18.39 -75.14
CA PRO A 420 8.61 18.91 -76.50
C PRO A 420 8.95 20.41 -76.41
N THR A 421 10.09 20.79 -76.98
CA THR A 421 10.44 22.17 -77.24
C THR A 421 9.52 22.77 -78.33
N LYS A 422 8.80 23.83 -77.97
CA LYS A 422 8.14 24.67 -78.98
C LYS A 422 9.12 25.74 -79.45
N GLN A 423 9.19 25.85 -80.76
CA GLN A 423 9.73 26.99 -81.52
C GLN A 423 8.90 28.23 -81.32
#